data_cb15a370ba91946be904feb5846a6147
#
_entry.id   cb15a370ba91946be904feb5846a6147
#
_cell.length_a   1.000
_cell.length_b   1.000
_cell.length_c   1.000
_cell.angle_alpha   90.00
_cell.angle_beta   90.00
_cell.angle_gamma   90.00
#
_symmetry.space_group_name_H-M   'P 1'
#
loop_
_entity.id
_entity.type
_entity.pdbx_description
1 polymer ?
#
loop_
_entity_poly.entity_id
_entity_poly.type
_entity_poly.pdbx_seq_one_letter_code
_entity_poly.pdbx_strand_id
1 'polypeptide(L)'
;PLQSPEETIDEIHDNAGIAIAAHPYCYYRSGLGNITQSLDVDAMETKNSRYILGISNYLSKKVSNKNNIPEIGASDAHFVEGIGCCYTEIPVTDSVDTLLKYIKKGKSTAHGKRTPMDLIIREVIRKKGHRTKPKEN
;
A
#
# COMPACT_ATOMS: atom_id res chain seq x y z
N PRO A 1 9.92 -18.36 -13.18
CA PRO A 1 8.77 -17.62 -13.70
C PRO A 1 8.24 -16.73 -12.60
N LEU A 2 7.75 -15.55 -12.94
CA LEU A 2 7.04 -14.68 -11.98
C LEU A 2 5.68 -15.33 -11.73
N GLN A 3 5.27 -15.43 -10.45
CA GLN A 3 3.95 -15.89 -10.06
C GLN A 3 2.88 -14.87 -10.51
N SER A 4 1.68 -15.36 -10.81
CA SER A 4 0.53 -14.49 -11.01
C SER A 4 0.09 -13.84 -9.69
N PRO A 5 -0.68 -12.74 -9.72
CA PRO A 5 -1.25 -12.19 -8.50
C PRO A 5 -2.12 -13.20 -7.72
N GLU A 6 -2.88 -14.03 -8.42
CA GLU A 6 -3.71 -15.08 -7.85
C GLU A 6 -2.85 -16.12 -7.10
N GLU A 7 -1.84 -16.69 -7.77
CA GLU A 7 -0.91 -17.65 -7.15
C GLU A 7 -0.20 -17.06 -5.92
N THR A 8 0.16 -15.78 -5.98
CA THR A 8 0.78 -15.07 -4.85
C THR A 8 -0.19 -14.95 -3.66
N ILE A 9 -1.46 -14.63 -3.92
CA ILE A 9 -2.50 -14.52 -2.89
C ILE A 9 -2.76 -15.88 -2.25
N ASP A 10 -2.89 -16.92 -3.05
CA ASP A 10 -3.09 -18.30 -2.58
C ASP A 10 -1.93 -18.71 -1.66
N GLU A 11 -0.68 -18.46 -2.05
CA GLU A 11 0.49 -18.77 -1.21
C GLU A 11 0.50 -17.97 0.11
N ILE A 12 0.07 -16.69 0.09
CA ILE A 12 -0.06 -15.90 1.31
C ILE A 12 -1.12 -16.52 2.25
N HIS A 13 -2.27 -16.92 1.72
CA HIS A 13 -3.35 -17.53 2.50
C HIS A 13 -2.97 -18.89 3.05
N ASP A 14 -2.29 -19.73 2.27
CA ASP A 14 -1.79 -21.05 2.68
C ASP A 14 -0.79 -20.94 3.85
N ASN A 15 -0.09 -19.79 3.96
CA ASN A 15 0.80 -19.48 5.07
C ASN A 15 0.12 -18.65 6.19
N ALA A 16 -1.21 -18.68 6.29
CA ALA A 16 -2.01 -17.96 7.28
C ALA A 16 -1.79 -16.43 7.30
N GLY A 17 -1.31 -15.86 6.18
CA GLY A 17 -1.14 -14.42 6.00
C GLY A 17 -2.42 -13.71 5.56
N ILE A 18 -2.31 -12.41 5.33
CA ILE A 18 -3.33 -11.59 4.66
C ILE A 18 -2.75 -10.93 3.43
N ALA A 19 -3.47 -10.97 2.34
CA ALA A 19 -3.09 -10.36 1.06
C ALA A 19 -3.62 -8.92 0.99
N ILE A 20 -2.71 -7.95 0.89
CA ILE A 20 -3.08 -6.53 0.82
C ILE A 20 -2.61 -5.95 -0.52
N ALA A 21 -3.54 -5.42 -1.31
CA ALA A 21 -3.20 -4.73 -2.55
C ALA A 21 -2.56 -3.36 -2.26
N ALA A 22 -1.24 -3.28 -2.40
CA ALA A 22 -0.48 -2.05 -2.22
C ALA A 22 -0.68 -1.09 -3.40
N HIS A 23 -0.96 0.19 -3.13
CA HIS A 23 -1.14 1.28 -4.11
C HIS A 23 -1.77 0.84 -5.45
N PRO A 24 -2.95 0.16 -5.44
CA PRO A 24 -3.45 -0.59 -6.60
C PRO A 24 -3.70 0.27 -7.84
N TYR A 25 -4.06 1.53 -7.70
CA TYR A 25 -4.32 2.44 -8.81
C TYR A 25 -3.17 3.41 -9.11
N CYS A 26 -1.93 3.05 -8.71
CA CYS A 26 -0.74 3.81 -9.04
C CYS A 26 -0.12 3.32 -10.34
N TYR A 27 -0.59 3.78 -11.46
CA TYR A 27 -0.17 3.31 -12.79
C TYR A 27 1.33 3.50 -13.10
N TYR A 28 1.97 4.52 -12.51
CA TYR A 28 3.41 4.77 -12.68
C TYR A 28 4.30 3.96 -11.72
N ARG A 29 3.71 3.11 -10.88
CA ARG A 29 4.41 2.27 -9.88
C ARG A 29 3.94 0.82 -9.90
N SER A 30 3.56 0.32 -11.06
CA SER A 30 3.13 -1.07 -11.26
C SER A 30 1.94 -1.49 -10.36
N GLY A 31 1.00 -0.57 -10.12
CA GLY A 31 -0.25 -0.90 -9.43
C GLY A 31 -1.09 -1.87 -10.25
N LEU A 32 -1.78 -2.78 -9.57
CA LEU A 32 -2.61 -3.83 -10.20
C LEU A 32 -3.79 -3.26 -11.03
N GLY A 33 -4.23 -2.03 -10.76
CA GLY A 33 -5.35 -1.42 -11.48
C GLY A 33 -6.66 -2.17 -11.26
N ASN A 34 -7.43 -2.30 -12.31
CA ASN A 34 -8.78 -2.89 -12.23
C ASN A 34 -8.79 -4.38 -11.89
N ILE A 35 -7.72 -5.12 -12.12
CA ILE A 35 -7.63 -6.54 -11.75
C ILE A 35 -7.80 -6.74 -10.24
N THR A 36 -7.44 -5.76 -9.40
CA THR A 36 -7.65 -5.80 -7.95
C THR A 36 -9.10 -6.14 -7.57
N GLN A 37 -10.08 -5.79 -8.41
CA GLN A 37 -11.50 -6.02 -8.13
C GLN A 37 -11.92 -7.50 -8.25
N SER A 38 -11.14 -8.32 -8.97
CA SER A 38 -11.38 -9.75 -9.17
C SER A 38 -10.46 -10.65 -8.35
N LEU A 39 -9.48 -10.06 -7.64
CA LEU A 39 -8.56 -10.78 -6.78
C LEU A 39 -9.14 -10.96 -5.38
N ASP A 40 -8.83 -12.08 -4.74
CA ASP A 40 -9.23 -12.40 -3.35
C ASP A 40 -8.32 -11.71 -2.32
N VAL A 41 -8.22 -10.36 -2.43
CA VAL A 41 -7.43 -9.57 -1.49
C VAL A 41 -8.22 -9.31 -0.20
N ASP A 42 -7.56 -9.44 0.95
CA ASP A 42 -8.16 -9.20 2.26
C ASP A 42 -8.34 -7.71 2.59
N ALA A 43 -7.54 -6.85 1.98
CA ALA A 43 -7.64 -5.40 2.09
C ALA A 43 -6.92 -4.70 0.94
N MET A 44 -7.11 -3.39 0.81
CA MET A 44 -6.38 -2.58 -0.16
C MET A 44 -5.99 -1.21 0.39
N GLU A 45 -4.87 -0.68 -0.06
CA GLU A 45 -4.49 0.69 0.23
C GLU A 45 -5.44 1.68 -0.43
N THR A 46 -6.23 2.35 0.38
CA THR A 46 -7.10 3.46 -0.05
C THR A 46 -6.47 4.82 0.22
N LYS A 47 -5.43 4.86 1.07
CA LYS A 47 -4.71 6.07 1.42
C LYS A 47 -3.20 5.83 1.48
N ASN A 48 -2.53 6.15 0.38
CA ASN A 48 -1.07 6.12 0.27
C ASN A 48 -0.55 7.56 0.25
N SER A 49 0.47 7.86 1.07
CA SER A 49 0.98 9.22 1.22
C SER A 49 1.85 9.70 0.06
N ARG A 50 2.37 8.78 -0.76
CA ARG A 50 3.29 9.10 -1.86
C ARG A 50 2.61 9.40 -3.20
N TYR A 51 1.31 9.35 -3.28
CA TYR A 51 0.62 9.74 -4.50
C TYR A 51 0.79 11.24 -4.78
N ILE A 52 1.40 11.56 -5.91
CA ILE A 52 1.62 12.94 -6.36
C ILE A 52 0.28 13.63 -6.60
N LEU A 53 -0.64 12.93 -7.26
CA LEU A 53 -2.01 13.38 -7.49
C LEU A 53 -2.97 12.53 -6.68
N GLY A 54 -3.93 13.14 -5.99
CA GLY A 54 -4.88 12.43 -5.13
C GLY A 54 -5.85 11.47 -5.84
N ILE A 55 -5.80 11.43 -7.18
CA ILE A 55 -6.68 10.62 -8.03
C ILE A 55 -6.58 9.13 -7.70
N SER A 56 -5.36 8.62 -7.49
CA SER A 56 -5.16 7.19 -7.18
C SER A 56 -5.79 6.79 -5.85
N ASN A 57 -5.66 7.61 -4.80
CA ASN A 57 -6.35 7.38 -3.52
C ASN A 57 -7.87 7.42 -3.68
N TYR A 58 -8.37 8.38 -4.46
CA TYR A 58 -9.81 8.49 -4.74
C TYR A 58 -10.34 7.24 -5.46
N LEU A 59 -9.63 6.75 -6.49
CA LEU A 59 -10.01 5.53 -7.22
C LEU A 59 -9.96 4.31 -6.31
N SER A 60 -8.88 4.14 -5.53
CA SER A 60 -8.75 3.06 -4.55
C SER A 60 -9.94 3.06 -3.57
N LYS A 61 -10.27 4.22 -2.99
CA LYS A 61 -11.39 4.35 -2.06
C LYS A 61 -12.74 4.04 -2.71
N LYS A 62 -12.96 4.52 -3.95
CA LYS A 62 -14.18 4.24 -4.70
C LYS A 62 -14.36 2.74 -4.95
N VAL A 63 -13.29 2.05 -5.34
CA VAL A 63 -13.31 0.60 -5.61
C VAL A 63 -13.46 -0.20 -4.32
N SER A 64 -12.74 0.14 -3.26
CA SER A 64 -12.90 -0.45 -1.93
C SER A 64 -14.36 -0.42 -1.48
N ASN A 65 -14.99 0.75 -1.53
CA ASN A 65 -16.39 0.93 -1.13
C ASN A 65 -17.35 0.13 -2.02
N LYS A 66 -17.13 0.12 -3.35
CA LYS A 66 -18.00 -0.59 -4.31
C LYS A 66 -17.97 -2.10 -4.11
N ASN A 67 -16.80 -2.65 -3.78
CA ASN A 67 -16.59 -4.11 -3.69
C ASN A 67 -16.50 -4.61 -2.24
N ASN A 68 -16.76 -3.74 -1.25
CA ASN A 68 -16.64 -4.05 0.19
C ASN A 68 -15.25 -4.60 0.58
N ILE A 69 -14.18 -4.17 -0.10
CA ILE A 69 -12.81 -4.54 0.23
C ILE A 69 -12.35 -3.67 1.41
N PRO A 70 -11.89 -4.26 2.53
CA PRO A 70 -11.36 -3.52 3.67
C PRO A 70 -10.26 -2.52 3.29
N GLU A 71 -10.24 -1.36 3.97
CA GLU A 71 -9.27 -0.31 3.67
C GLU A 71 -8.10 -0.28 4.63
N ILE A 72 -6.93 0.06 4.11
CA ILE A 72 -5.77 0.44 4.90
C ILE A 72 -5.15 1.74 4.40
N GLY A 73 -4.40 2.40 5.27
CA GLY A 73 -3.53 3.53 4.95
C GLY A 73 -2.07 3.15 5.16
N ALA A 74 -1.18 3.56 4.25
CA ALA A 74 0.24 3.35 4.38
C ALA A 74 1.04 4.56 3.89
N SER A 75 2.15 4.83 4.56
CA SER A 75 3.03 5.93 4.17
C SER A 75 3.84 5.63 2.92
N ASP A 76 4.10 4.36 2.65
CA ASP A 76 4.96 3.94 1.53
C ASP A 76 6.31 4.69 1.57
N ALA A 77 6.82 4.87 2.80
CA ALA A 77 7.97 5.73 3.07
C ALA A 77 9.27 5.12 2.55
N HIS A 78 10.06 5.93 1.85
CA HIS A 78 11.40 5.60 1.38
C HIS A 78 12.48 6.46 2.07
N PHE A 79 12.09 7.23 3.06
CA PHE A 79 12.92 8.09 3.90
C PHE A 79 12.22 8.30 5.25
N VAL A 80 12.98 8.61 6.27
CA VAL A 80 12.50 8.63 7.67
C VAL A 80 11.36 9.63 7.89
N GLU A 81 11.47 10.81 7.31
CA GLU A 81 10.47 11.88 7.46
C GLU A 81 9.11 11.55 6.80
N GLY A 82 9.07 10.54 5.94
CA GLY A 82 7.84 10.04 5.32
C GLY A 82 7.07 9.05 6.17
N ILE A 83 7.71 8.47 7.20
CA ILE A 83 7.08 7.45 8.06
C ILE A 83 5.91 8.07 8.81
N GLY A 84 4.74 7.38 8.79
CA GLY A 84 3.54 7.82 9.47
C GLY A 84 2.75 8.93 8.76
N CYS A 85 3.20 9.42 7.59
CA CYS A 85 2.39 10.37 6.81
C CYS A 85 0.99 9.84 6.48
N CYS A 86 0.87 8.54 6.16
CA CYS A 86 -0.37 7.80 6.21
C CYS A 86 -0.17 6.53 7.04
N TYR A 87 -1.24 6.08 7.69
CA TYR A 87 -1.23 4.93 8.58
C TYR A 87 -2.61 4.30 8.67
N THR A 88 -2.66 3.08 9.22
CA THR A 88 -3.89 2.35 9.51
C THR A 88 -4.16 2.39 11.01
N GLU A 89 -5.36 2.80 11.38
CA GLU A 89 -5.87 2.69 12.74
C GLU A 89 -6.73 1.43 12.86
N ILE A 90 -6.52 0.68 13.92
CA ILE A 90 -7.29 -0.53 14.28
C ILE A 90 -7.64 -0.49 15.77
N PRO A 91 -8.68 -1.23 16.22
CA PRO A 91 -8.95 -1.39 17.64
C PRO A 91 -7.75 -1.99 18.38
N VAL A 92 -7.57 -1.60 19.64
CA VAL A 92 -6.48 -2.10 20.49
C VAL A 92 -6.54 -3.63 20.59
N THR A 93 -5.39 -4.27 20.39
CA THR A 93 -5.22 -5.71 20.55
C THR A 93 -3.77 -6.02 20.94
N ASP A 94 -3.56 -7.10 21.68
CA ASP A 94 -2.28 -7.66 22.07
C ASP A 94 -1.87 -8.89 21.22
N SER A 95 -2.73 -9.28 20.28
CA SER A 95 -2.57 -10.46 19.44
C SER A 95 -2.46 -10.09 17.97
N VAL A 96 -1.43 -10.60 17.29
CA VAL A 96 -1.24 -10.45 15.83
C VAL A 96 -2.42 -11.09 15.09
N ASP A 97 -2.87 -12.27 15.49
CA ASP A 97 -4.01 -12.93 14.86
C ASP A 97 -5.30 -12.11 14.94
N THR A 98 -5.51 -11.43 16.07
CA THR A 98 -6.65 -10.54 16.24
C THR A 98 -6.51 -9.30 15.38
N LEU A 99 -5.30 -8.75 15.25
CA LEU A 99 -4.99 -7.63 14.36
C LEU A 99 -5.33 -7.98 12.91
N LEU A 100 -4.84 -9.12 12.40
CA LEU A 100 -5.13 -9.59 11.05
C LEU A 100 -6.64 -9.80 10.83
N LYS A 101 -7.33 -10.40 11.81
CA LYS A 101 -8.79 -10.55 11.78
C LYS A 101 -9.54 -9.21 11.74
N TYR A 102 -9.04 -8.19 12.43
CA TYR A 102 -9.64 -6.85 12.39
C TYR A 102 -9.52 -6.24 11.01
N ILE A 103 -8.36 -6.35 10.37
CA ILE A 103 -8.16 -5.87 8.98
C ILE A 103 -9.12 -6.60 8.03
N LYS A 104 -9.11 -7.94 8.02
CA LYS A 104 -10.02 -8.76 7.17
C LYS A 104 -11.50 -8.42 7.36
N LYS A 105 -11.92 -8.07 8.58
CA LYS A 105 -13.31 -7.69 8.90
C LYS A 105 -13.63 -6.21 8.65
N GLY A 106 -12.74 -5.45 8.04
CA GLY A 106 -12.93 -4.02 7.79
C GLY A 106 -13.03 -3.17 9.05
N LYS A 107 -12.42 -3.61 10.17
CA LYS A 107 -12.30 -2.84 11.41
C LYS A 107 -11.05 -1.94 11.41
N SER A 108 -10.55 -1.62 10.25
CA SER A 108 -9.43 -0.72 10.01
C SER A 108 -9.92 0.59 9.41
N THR A 109 -9.23 1.68 9.72
CA THR A 109 -9.49 2.99 9.13
C THR A 109 -8.19 3.58 8.62
N ALA A 110 -8.21 4.08 7.38
CA ALA A 110 -7.06 4.72 6.75
C ALA A 110 -6.98 6.20 7.10
N HIS A 111 -5.86 6.63 7.68
CA HIS A 111 -5.62 8.01 8.10
C HIS A 111 -4.36 8.60 7.47
N GLY A 112 -4.19 9.92 7.62
CA GLY A 112 -2.96 10.64 7.29
C GLY A 112 -3.09 11.67 6.19
N LYS A 113 -1.94 12.20 5.78
CA LYS A 113 -1.78 13.26 4.78
C LYS A 113 -0.74 12.85 3.75
N ARG A 114 -0.76 13.51 2.60
CA ARG A 114 0.29 13.32 1.59
C ARG A 114 1.66 13.70 2.14
N THR A 115 2.66 12.93 1.75
CA THR A 115 4.06 13.31 1.97
C THR A 115 4.33 14.67 1.29
N PRO A 116 4.96 15.63 1.98
CA PRO A 116 5.35 16.91 1.38
C PRO A 116 6.15 16.72 0.09
N MET A 117 5.84 17.52 -0.93
CA MET A 117 6.45 17.37 -2.26
C MET A 117 7.95 17.63 -2.27
N ASP A 118 8.45 18.53 -1.43
CA ASP A 118 9.88 18.80 -1.29
C ASP A 118 10.65 17.58 -0.82
N LEU A 119 10.07 16.78 0.10
CA LEU A 119 10.66 15.54 0.56
C LEU A 119 10.70 14.48 -0.55
N ILE A 120 9.65 14.37 -1.35
CA ILE A 120 9.61 13.44 -2.50
C ILE A 120 10.67 13.85 -3.54
N ILE A 121 10.80 15.13 -3.83
CA ILE A 121 11.79 15.65 -4.78
C ILE A 121 13.22 15.37 -4.28
N ARG A 122 13.51 15.65 -3.00
CA ARG A 122 14.82 15.35 -2.38
C ARG A 122 15.20 13.87 -2.52
N GLU A 123 14.24 12.96 -2.29
CA GLU A 123 14.46 11.52 -2.45
C GLU A 123 14.80 11.15 -3.89
N VAL A 124 14.05 11.66 -4.87
CA VAL A 124 14.29 11.40 -6.30
C VAL A 124 15.69 11.87 -6.70
N ILE A 125 16.11 13.06 -6.25
CA ILE A 125 17.44 13.60 -6.52
C ILE A 125 18.52 12.71 -5.90
N ARG A 126 18.34 12.30 -4.63
CA ARG A 126 19.28 11.41 -3.94
C ARG A 126 19.44 10.07 -4.64
N LYS A 127 18.34 9.44 -5.07
CA LYS A 127 18.38 8.16 -5.81
C LYS A 127 19.12 8.29 -7.16
N LYS A 128 18.95 9.39 -7.87
CA LYS A 128 19.70 9.65 -9.13
C LYS A 128 21.20 9.82 -8.86
N GLY A 129 21.58 10.53 -7.80
CA GLY A 129 22.98 10.72 -7.43
C GLY A 129 23.71 9.43 -7.03
N HIS A 130 23.00 8.45 -6.44
CA HIS A 130 23.58 7.13 -6.12
C HIS A 130 23.73 6.21 -7.35
N ARG A 131 22.87 6.36 -8.37
CA ARG A 131 22.96 5.57 -9.61
C ARG A 131 24.12 5.98 -10.52
N THR A 132 24.67 7.18 -10.36
CA THR A 132 25.77 7.72 -11.17
C THR A 132 27.16 7.47 -10.59
N LYS A 133 27.28 6.87 -9.39
CA LYS A 133 28.59 6.45 -8.86
C LYS A 133 29.00 5.13 -9.54
N PRO A 134 30.20 5.07 -10.17
CA PRO A 134 30.75 3.80 -10.66
C PRO A 134 30.84 2.80 -9.52
N LYS A 135 30.52 1.52 -9.78
CA LYS A 135 30.88 0.45 -8.84
C LYS A 135 32.41 0.42 -8.80
N GLU A 136 33.01 0.84 -7.70
CA GLU A 136 34.41 0.53 -7.39
C GLU A 136 34.51 -0.99 -7.30
N ASN A 137 35.33 -1.56 -8.19
CA ASN A 137 35.66 -2.98 -8.22
C ASN A 137 36.57 -3.34 -7.03
#